data_b4f835f789b017b12c80866787fb1fe1
#
_entry.id   b4f835f789b017b12c80866787fb1fe1
#
_cell.length_a   1.000
_cell.length_b   1.000
_cell.length_c   1.000
_cell.angle_alpha   90.00
_cell.angle_beta   90.00
_cell.angle_gamma   90.00
#
_symmetry.space_group_name_H-M   'P 1'
#
loop_
_entity.id
_entity.type
_entity.pdbx_description
1 polymer ?
#
loop_
_entity_poly.entity_id
_entity_poly.type
_entity_poly.pdbx_seq_one_letter_code
_entity_poly.pdbx_strand_id
1 'polypeptide(L)'
;MELVELEPKLVAFCRAMYEDPTAEVTSLEKGPGHAGFSYLFAVRSAGREESWFMRLPPPNVRLVGTADVLRQVAALNALDGTAVPHCSVKWSGDDLRWFGCPYFIVPKLEGSVMAFADNPWLDALDREQCWSMARQAMTALAGIHRVDWRRAAYLGEPIPFDDDITRWDRFMPKVADPERLRAVPDVRQLLLDRMPAESNLGIFHGDFQWANLFYGFDGRLLAVIDWELVGVGATGNDVGWIATFNDPGAWSPERTPSDRMPHADELVAMYVEAWGGPVGHLDWFRALAAYKFAIISGVNLALHRRGKREDPVWEVTALSIEPLLERARALLS
;
A
#
# COMPACT_ATOMS: atom_id res chain seq x y z
N MET A 1 -1.50 -1.64 -21.53
CA MET A 1 -2.18 -2.23 -22.71
C MET A 1 -3.50 -1.49 -22.89
N GLU A 2 -3.87 -1.13 -24.11
CA GLU A 2 -5.16 -0.49 -24.36
C GLU A 2 -6.27 -1.54 -24.36
N LEU A 3 -7.52 -1.13 -24.05
CA LEU A 3 -8.65 -2.06 -23.90
C LEU A 3 -8.89 -2.87 -25.17
N VAL A 4 -8.79 -2.24 -26.35
CA VAL A 4 -8.95 -2.90 -27.66
C VAL A 4 -7.92 -4.01 -27.90
N GLU A 5 -6.71 -3.88 -27.34
CA GLU A 5 -5.67 -4.90 -27.43
C GLU A 5 -5.85 -6.00 -26.38
N LEU A 6 -6.38 -5.66 -25.22
CA LEU A 6 -6.57 -6.57 -24.08
C LEU A 6 -7.77 -7.50 -24.31
N GLU A 7 -8.89 -6.97 -24.81
CA GLU A 7 -10.15 -7.70 -24.93
C GLU A 7 -10.04 -9.06 -25.63
N PRO A 8 -9.46 -9.17 -26.85
CA PRO A 8 -9.35 -10.47 -27.52
C PRO A 8 -8.46 -11.46 -26.76
N LYS A 9 -7.41 -10.97 -26.08
CA LYS A 9 -6.54 -11.81 -25.25
C LYS A 9 -7.27 -12.30 -24.00
N LEU A 10 -8.06 -11.43 -23.39
CA LEU A 10 -8.85 -11.76 -22.21
C LEU A 10 -9.95 -12.76 -22.53
N VAL A 11 -10.63 -12.63 -23.66
CA VAL A 11 -11.62 -13.62 -24.14
C VAL A 11 -10.96 -14.99 -24.33
N ALA A 12 -9.79 -15.05 -24.99
CA ALA A 12 -9.05 -16.30 -25.17
C ALA A 12 -8.62 -16.92 -23.83
N PHE A 13 -8.13 -16.09 -22.92
CA PHE A 13 -7.76 -16.49 -21.56
C PHE A 13 -8.97 -17.06 -20.79
N CYS A 14 -10.09 -16.33 -20.76
CA CYS A 14 -11.28 -16.76 -20.03
C CYS A 14 -11.83 -18.08 -20.57
N ARG A 15 -11.92 -18.25 -21.88
CA ARG A 15 -12.35 -19.52 -22.49
C ARG A 15 -11.49 -20.70 -22.06
N ALA A 16 -10.18 -20.49 -21.95
CA ALA A 16 -9.27 -21.52 -21.48
C ALA A 16 -9.41 -21.79 -19.97
N MET A 17 -9.51 -20.75 -19.15
CA MET A 17 -9.57 -20.89 -17.68
C MET A 17 -10.91 -21.43 -17.16
N TYR A 18 -12.00 -21.15 -17.88
CA TYR A 18 -13.33 -21.69 -17.57
C TYR A 18 -13.61 -23.03 -18.27
N GLU A 19 -12.69 -23.48 -19.14
CA GLU A 19 -12.88 -24.68 -19.98
C GLU A 19 -14.20 -24.60 -20.80
N ASP A 20 -14.59 -23.37 -21.15
CA ASP A 20 -15.83 -23.07 -21.85
C ASP A 20 -15.56 -22.23 -23.12
N PRO A 21 -15.64 -22.82 -24.33
CA PRO A 21 -15.41 -22.09 -25.56
C PRO A 21 -16.46 -21.00 -25.84
N THR A 22 -17.58 -21.02 -25.11
CA THR A 22 -18.66 -20.02 -25.23
C THR A 22 -18.56 -18.91 -24.17
N ALA A 23 -17.55 -18.95 -23.31
CA ALA A 23 -17.35 -17.89 -22.30
C ALA A 23 -17.18 -16.53 -22.99
N GLU A 24 -17.89 -15.53 -22.44
CA GLU A 24 -17.95 -14.16 -22.95
C GLU A 24 -17.47 -13.18 -21.90
N VAL A 25 -16.63 -12.23 -22.31
CA VAL A 25 -16.32 -11.04 -21.50
C VAL A 25 -17.46 -10.04 -21.71
N THR A 26 -18.25 -9.81 -20.66
CA THR A 26 -19.48 -8.97 -20.73
C THR A 26 -19.20 -7.50 -20.40
N SER A 27 -18.13 -7.22 -19.70
CA SER A 27 -17.64 -5.87 -19.45
C SER A 27 -16.12 -5.85 -19.34
N LEU A 28 -15.50 -4.75 -19.73
CA LEU A 28 -14.06 -4.50 -19.58
C LEU A 28 -13.82 -3.00 -19.47
N GLU A 29 -13.20 -2.57 -18.38
CA GLU A 29 -12.87 -1.18 -18.12
C GLU A 29 -11.49 -1.04 -17.46
N LYS A 30 -10.86 0.14 -17.57
CA LYS A 30 -9.65 0.44 -16.80
C LYS A 30 -10.02 0.55 -15.32
N GLY A 31 -9.29 -0.16 -14.48
CA GLY A 31 -9.47 -0.11 -13.04
C GLY A 31 -8.99 1.23 -12.45
N PRO A 32 -9.41 1.54 -11.22
CA PRO A 32 -8.95 2.73 -10.50
C PRO A 32 -7.45 2.64 -10.20
N GLY A 33 -6.84 3.80 -9.96
CA GLY A 33 -5.46 3.93 -9.51
C GLY A 33 -4.53 4.63 -10.52
N HIS A 34 -3.48 5.25 -10.00
CA HIS A 34 -2.55 6.08 -10.77
C HIS A 34 -1.60 5.25 -11.66
N ALA A 35 -1.45 3.96 -11.43
CA ALA A 35 -0.55 3.11 -12.19
C ALA A 35 -1.09 2.67 -13.56
N GLY A 36 -2.41 2.83 -13.83
CA GLY A 36 -3.02 2.66 -15.16
C GLY A 36 -2.96 1.26 -15.79
N PHE A 37 -2.57 0.23 -15.03
CA PHE A 37 -2.39 -1.16 -15.51
C PHE A 37 -3.25 -2.15 -14.73
N SER A 38 -4.34 -1.67 -14.16
CA SER A 38 -5.41 -2.45 -13.56
C SER A 38 -6.64 -2.40 -14.45
N TYR A 39 -7.40 -3.50 -14.45
CA TYR A 39 -8.60 -3.66 -15.26
C TYR A 39 -9.67 -4.34 -14.44
N LEU A 40 -10.91 -3.91 -14.65
CA LEU A 40 -12.11 -4.56 -14.14
C LEU A 40 -12.82 -5.23 -15.32
N PHE A 41 -13.25 -6.46 -15.14
CA PHE A 41 -13.98 -7.17 -16.19
C PHE A 41 -14.97 -8.16 -15.58
N ALA A 42 -16.00 -8.50 -16.34
CA ALA A 42 -16.93 -9.55 -16.00
C ALA A 42 -16.94 -10.64 -17.09
N VAL A 43 -17.17 -11.88 -16.66
CA VAL A 43 -17.20 -13.05 -17.51
C VAL A 43 -18.50 -13.79 -17.28
N ARG A 44 -19.20 -14.11 -18.38
CA ARG A 44 -20.35 -15.02 -18.38
C ARG A 44 -19.92 -16.37 -18.91
N SER A 45 -20.10 -17.43 -18.10
CA SER A 45 -19.83 -18.82 -18.47
C SER A 45 -20.84 -19.73 -17.77
N ALA A 46 -21.35 -20.74 -18.47
CA ALA A 46 -22.33 -21.69 -17.96
C ALA A 46 -23.53 -21.03 -17.23
N GLY A 47 -24.00 -19.87 -17.74
CA GLY A 47 -25.14 -19.13 -17.20
C GLY A 47 -24.86 -18.34 -15.91
N ARG A 48 -23.62 -18.25 -15.47
CA ARG A 48 -23.16 -17.44 -14.32
C ARG A 48 -22.32 -16.28 -14.80
N GLU A 49 -22.41 -15.16 -14.10
CA GLU A 49 -21.55 -13.99 -14.32
C GLU A 49 -20.67 -13.76 -13.10
N GLU A 50 -19.38 -13.62 -13.33
CA GLU A 50 -18.38 -13.37 -12.29
C GLU A 50 -17.58 -12.13 -12.65
N SER A 51 -17.27 -11.30 -11.64
CA SER A 51 -16.54 -10.04 -11.81
C SER A 51 -15.14 -10.11 -11.18
N TRP A 52 -14.17 -9.59 -11.91
CA TRP A 52 -12.76 -9.74 -11.62
C TRP A 52 -12.00 -8.41 -11.65
N PHE A 53 -10.96 -8.33 -10.86
CA PHE A 53 -9.91 -7.32 -10.95
C PHE A 53 -8.64 -7.98 -11.45
N MET A 54 -8.02 -7.40 -12.49
CA MET A 54 -6.76 -7.84 -13.08
C MET A 54 -5.68 -6.79 -12.88
N ARG A 55 -4.48 -7.22 -12.54
CA ARG A 55 -3.28 -6.36 -12.49
C ARG A 55 -2.25 -6.86 -13.48
N LEU A 56 -1.74 -5.93 -14.30
CA LEU A 56 -0.58 -6.12 -15.18
C LEU A 56 0.55 -5.16 -14.72
N PRO A 57 1.83 -5.47 -15.03
CA PRO A 57 2.92 -4.54 -14.79
C PRO A 57 2.86 -3.36 -15.75
N PRO A 58 3.51 -2.21 -15.44
CA PRO A 58 3.72 -1.14 -16.38
C PRO A 58 4.44 -1.62 -17.65
N PRO A 59 4.11 -1.09 -18.84
CA PRO A 59 4.79 -1.48 -20.07
C PRO A 59 6.23 -0.97 -20.11
N ASN A 60 7.09 -1.72 -20.79
CA ASN A 60 8.48 -1.32 -21.09
C ASN A 60 9.34 -1.00 -19.85
N VAL A 61 9.04 -1.62 -18.71
CA VAL A 61 9.86 -1.54 -17.50
C VAL A 61 10.49 -2.88 -17.17
N ARG A 62 11.63 -2.84 -16.47
CA ARG A 62 12.20 -4.05 -15.90
C ARG A 62 11.30 -4.54 -14.76
N LEU A 63 10.91 -5.82 -14.79
CA LEU A 63 10.04 -6.46 -13.80
C LEU A 63 10.81 -6.75 -12.49
N VAL A 64 11.05 -5.70 -11.72
CA VAL A 64 11.70 -5.76 -10.41
C VAL A 64 11.02 -4.79 -9.44
N GLY A 65 11.05 -5.10 -8.15
CA GLY A 65 10.45 -4.27 -7.12
C GLY A 65 8.94 -4.08 -7.36
N THR A 66 8.46 -2.85 -7.37
CA THR A 66 7.04 -2.50 -7.54
C THR A 66 6.45 -2.87 -8.90
N ALA A 67 7.28 -3.03 -9.92
CA ALA A 67 6.84 -3.46 -11.25
C ALA A 67 6.64 -4.98 -11.36
N ASP A 68 7.11 -5.75 -10.40
CA ASP A 68 6.93 -7.20 -10.35
C ASP A 68 5.62 -7.56 -9.64
N VAL A 69 4.57 -7.76 -10.42
CA VAL A 69 3.23 -8.07 -9.90
C VAL A 69 3.15 -9.43 -9.18
N LEU A 70 4.09 -10.36 -9.44
CA LEU A 70 4.11 -11.66 -8.77
C LEU A 70 4.57 -11.57 -7.31
N ARG A 71 5.22 -10.48 -6.90
CA ARG A 71 5.47 -10.17 -5.48
C ARG A 71 4.16 -10.00 -4.71
N GLN A 72 3.17 -9.32 -5.32
CA GLN A 72 1.84 -9.17 -4.73
C GLN A 72 1.14 -10.53 -4.59
N VAL A 73 1.26 -11.39 -5.60
CA VAL A 73 0.76 -12.77 -5.56
C VAL A 73 1.37 -13.56 -4.39
N ALA A 74 2.69 -13.46 -4.21
CA ALA A 74 3.37 -14.16 -3.12
C ALA A 74 2.85 -13.71 -1.75
N ALA A 75 2.62 -12.42 -1.57
CA ALA A 75 2.03 -11.89 -0.33
C ALA A 75 0.60 -12.39 -0.11
N LEU A 76 -0.27 -12.26 -1.12
CA LEU A 76 -1.67 -12.68 -1.03
C LEU A 76 -1.78 -14.18 -0.73
N ASN A 77 -1.03 -15.03 -1.44
CA ASN A 77 -1.03 -16.48 -1.19
C ASN A 77 -0.48 -16.84 0.21
N ALA A 78 0.43 -16.03 0.77
CA ALA A 78 0.91 -16.25 2.14
C ALA A 78 -0.18 -16.01 3.18
N LEU A 79 -1.17 -15.18 2.87
CA LEU A 79 -2.32 -14.90 3.73
C LEU A 79 -3.43 -15.96 3.63
N ASP A 80 -3.42 -16.83 2.61
CA ASP A 80 -4.42 -17.87 2.45
C ASP A 80 -4.48 -18.78 3.68
N GLY A 81 -5.72 -19.06 4.14
CA GLY A 81 -5.98 -19.84 5.35
C GLY A 81 -5.77 -19.07 6.66
N THR A 82 -5.50 -17.79 6.62
CA THR A 82 -5.47 -16.89 7.79
C THR A 82 -6.80 -16.14 7.96
N ALA A 83 -6.97 -15.46 9.10
CA ALA A 83 -8.11 -14.58 9.32
C ALA A 83 -7.93 -13.15 8.74
N VAL A 84 -6.80 -12.88 8.07
CA VAL A 84 -6.53 -11.57 7.48
C VAL A 84 -7.43 -11.35 6.27
N PRO A 85 -8.24 -10.27 6.23
CA PRO A 85 -9.03 -9.93 5.05
C PRO A 85 -8.13 -9.60 3.84
N HIS A 86 -8.24 -10.39 2.78
CA HIS A 86 -7.47 -10.23 1.55
C HIS A 86 -8.23 -10.80 0.35
N CYS A 87 -7.81 -10.43 -0.86
CA CYS A 87 -8.31 -11.03 -2.09
C CYS A 87 -7.53 -12.31 -2.40
N SER A 88 -8.17 -13.47 -2.37
CA SER A 88 -7.54 -14.72 -2.83
C SER A 88 -7.25 -14.65 -4.34
N VAL A 89 -6.03 -15.01 -4.73
CA VAL A 89 -5.62 -15.02 -6.14
C VAL A 89 -6.32 -16.16 -6.86
N LYS A 90 -7.13 -15.82 -7.85
CA LYS A 90 -7.82 -16.83 -8.67
C LYS A 90 -6.91 -17.38 -9.76
N TRP A 91 -6.23 -16.48 -10.49
CA TRP A 91 -5.26 -16.82 -11.50
C TRP A 91 -4.07 -15.89 -11.47
N SER A 92 -2.90 -16.40 -11.68
CA SER A 92 -1.66 -15.64 -11.83
C SER A 92 -0.66 -16.42 -12.65
N GLY A 93 0.31 -15.74 -13.22
CA GLY A 93 1.38 -16.39 -13.96
C GLY A 93 2.27 -15.41 -14.71
N ASP A 94 3.34 -15.96 -15.27
CA ASP A 94 4.33 -15.29 -16.11
C ASP A 94 4.34 -15.80 -17.56
N ASP A 95 3.36 -16.64 -17.93
CA ASP A 95 3.23 -17.14 -19.28
C ASP A 95 2.82 -16.01 -20.23
N LEU A 96 3.76 -15.56 -21.02
CA LEU A 96 3.63 -14.42 -21.93
C LEU A 96 2.60 -14.64 -23.04
N ARG A 97 2.19 -15.89 -23.33
CA ARG A 97 1.18 -16.19 -24.37
C ARG A 97 -0.15 -15.49 -24.15
N TRP A 98 -0.51 -15.21 -22.86
CA TRP A 98 -1.81 -14.61 -22.54
C TRP A 98 -1.81 -13.10 -22.78
N PHE A 99 -0.97 -12.39 -22.04
CA PHE A 99 -0.99 -10.93 -22.03
C PHE A 99 0.34 -10.29 -22.48
N GLY A 100 1.36 -11.11 -22.78
CA GLY A 100 2.70 -10.63 -23.10
C GLY A 100 3.52 -10.15 -21.90
N CYS A 101 2.99 -10.34 -20.70
CA CYS A 101 3.61 -9.97 -19.41
C CYS A 101 3.02 -10.81 -18.27
N PRO A 102 3.67 -10.86 -17.09
CA PRO A 102 3.08 -11.45 -15.90
C PRO A 102 1.77 -10.77 -15.50
N TYR A 103 0.92 -11.49 -14.79
CA TYR A 103 -0.40 -11.02 -14.38
C TYR A 103 -0.88 -11.69 -13.10
N PHE A 104 -1.85 -11.08 -12.45
CA PHE A 104 -2.74 -11.76 -11.52
C PHE A 104 -4.17 -11.25 -11.62
N ILE A 105 -5.11 -12.11 -11.20
CA ILE A 105 -6.54 -11.86 -11.23
C ILE A 105 -7.12 -12.29 -9.89
N VAL A 106 -7.91 -11.38 -9.29
CA VAL A 106 -8.62 -11.58 -8.01
C VAL A 106 -10.08 -11.22 -8.18
N PRO A 107 -10.99 -11.68 -7.29
CA PRO A 107 -12.38 -11.24 -7.31
C PRO A 107 -12.52 -9.72 -7.21
N LYS A 108 -13.44 -9.13 -7.98
CA LYS A 108 -13.85 -7.73 -7.78
C LYS A 108 -14.62 -7.64 -6.47
N LEU A 109 -14.25 -6.69 -5.62
CA LEU A 109 -14.92 -6.41 -4.36
C LEU A 109 -16.01 -5.35 -4.55
N GLU A 110 -17.07 -5.45 -3.76
CA GLU A 110 -18.13 -4.45 -3.67
C GLU A 110 -17.91 -3.62 -2.39
N GLY A 111 -17.72 -2.31 -2.54
CA GLY A 111 -17.42 -1.40 -1.43
C GLY A 111 -16.57 -0.22 -1.86
N SER A 112 -15.83 0.34 -0.91
CA SER A 112 -14.98 1.51 -1.13
C SER A 112 -13.71 1.45 -0.28
N VAL A 113 -12.68 2.15 -0.72
CA VAL A 113 -11.50 2.44 0.12
C VAL A 113 -11.83 3.60 1.08
N MET A 114 -11.10 3.67 2.19
CA MET A 114 -11.24 4.74 3.17
C MET A 114 -10.43 5.99 2.73
N ALA A 115 -10.74 6.54 1.56
CA ALA A 115 -10.17 7.80 1.09
C ALA A 115 -11.17 8.94 1.34
N PHE A 116 -10.75 9.97 2.08
CA PHE A 116 -11.64 11.05 2.55
C PHE A 116 -11.94 12.14 1.51
N ALA A 117 -11.35 12.09 0.33
CA ALA A 117 -11.66 13.02 -0.74
C ALA A 117 -12.85 12.49 -1.56
N ASP A 118 -13.90 13.31 -1.69
CA ASP A 118 -15.08 13.06 -2.52
C ASP A 118 -15.73 11.67 -2.31
N ASN A 119 -15.87 11.26 -1.05
CA ASN A 119 -16.47 9.97 -0.69
C ASN A 119 -17.71 10.13 0.20
N PRO A 120 -18.91 10.28 -0.39
CA PRO A 120 -20.15 10.50 0.35
C PRO A 120 -20.47 9.41 1.37
N TRP A 121 -20.05 8.16 1.11
CA TRP A 121 -20.23 7.07 2.07
C TRP A 121 -19.40 7.30 3.32
N LEU A 122 -18.14 7.66 3.19
CA LEU A 122 -17.27 8.01 4.33
C LEU A 122 -17.76 9.26 5.07
N ASP A 123 -18.30 10.24 4.35
CA ASP A 123 -18.80 11.47 4.95
C ASP A 123 -20.03 11.22 5.83
N ALA A 124 -20.81 10.18 5.53
CA ALA A 124 -21.96 9.76 6.31
C ALA A 124 -21.61 8.98 7.58
N LEU A 125 -20.38 8.46 7.73
CA LEU A 125 -19.96 7.69 8.90
C LEU A 125 -19.73 8.60 10.10
N ASP A 126 -20.18 8.17 11.27
CA ASP A 126 -19.83 8.81 12.53
C ASP A 126 -18.46 8.39 13.04
N ARG A 127 -18.01 9.02 14.14
CA ARG A 127 -16.70 8.74 14.75
C ARG A 127 -16.59 7.30 15.25
N GLU A 128 -17.65 6.74 15.81
CA GLU A 128 -17.63 5.38 16.38
C GLU A 128 -17.47 4.34 15.26
N GLN A 129 -18.15 4.54 14.15
CA GLN A 129 -18.01 3.72 12.95
C GLN A 129 -16.58 3.79 12.39
N CYS A 130 -16.02 5.00 12.24
CA CYS A 130 -14.62 5.19 11.80
C CYS A 130 -13.62 4.48 12.73
N TRP A 131 -13.82 4.57 14.05
CA TRP A 131 -12.98 3.91 15.03
C TRP A 131 -13.12 2.39 15.02
N SER A 132 -14.33 1.87 14.78
CA SER A 132 -14.57 0.44 14.58
C SER A 132 -13.81 -0.09 13.35
N MET A 133 -13.85 0.66 12.26
CA MET A 133 -13.14 0.34 11.03
C MET A 133 -11.61 0.37 11.24
N ALA A 134 -11.10 1.36 11.99
CA ALA A 134 -9.70 1.44 12.36
C ALA A 134 -9.24 0.24 13.21
N ARG A 135 -10.02 -0.22 14.16
CA ARG A 135 -9.72 -1.44 14.95
C ARG A 135 -9.62 -2.67 14.06
N GLN A 136 -10.51 -2.81 13.07
CA GLN A 136 -10.42 -3.91 12.10
C GLN A 136 -9.12 -3.84 11.30
N ALA A 137 -8.72 -2.63 10.86
CA ALA A 137 -7.47 -2.43 10.15
C ALA A 137 -6.25 -2.82 10.98
N MET A 138 -6.18 -2.38 12.24
CA MET A 138 -5.07 -2.72 13.13
C MET A 138 -5.04 -4.21 13.47
N THR A 139 -6.20 -4.87 13.59
CA THR A 139 -6.30 -6.32 13.74
C THR A 139 -5.78 -7.05 12.50
N ALA A 140 -6.15 -6.58 11.31
CA ALA A 140 -5.66 -7.15 10.05
C ALA A 140 -4.14 -6.98 9.92
N LEU A 141 -3.60 -5.79 10.26
CA LEU A 141 -2.17 -5.51 10.25
C LEU A 141 -1.40 -6.44 11.19
N ALA A 142 -1.87 -6.61 12.44
CA ALA A 142 -1.28 -7.56 13.38
C ALA A 142 -1.36 -9.01 12.86
N GLY A 143 -2.43 -9.35 12.16
CA GLY A 143 -2.59 -10.64 11.48
C GLY A 143 -1.56 -10.85 10.37
N ILE A 144 -1.33 -9.87 9.51
CA ILE A 144 -0.31 -9.89 8.45
C ILE A 144 1.07 -10.14 9.06
N HIS A 145 1.43 -9.38 10.09
CA HIS A 145 2.75 -9.44 10.72
C HIS A 145 3.01 -10.75 11.47
N ARG A 146 1.97 -11.54 11.82
CA ARG A 146 2.11 -12.89 12.41
C ARG A 146 2.32 -13.99 11.39
N VAL A 147 2.11 -13.72 10.11
CA VAL A 147 2.33 -14.74 9.08
C VAL A 147 3.82 -15.06 9.01
N ASP A 148 4.16 -16.34 9.02
CA ASP A 148 5.53 -16.73 8.75
C ASP A 148 5.92 -16.25 7.34
N TRP A 149 6.82 -15.29 7.29
CA TRP A 149 7.25 -14.66 6.05
C TRP A 149 7.86 -15.64 5.03
N ARG A 150 8.34 -16.80 5.51
CA ARG A 150 8.86 -17.87 4.65
C ARG A 150 7.81 -18.46 3.72
N ARG A 151 6.53 -18.28 4.05
CA ARG A 151 5.41 -18.61 3.15
C ARG A 151 5.41 -17.74 1.88
N ALA A 152 6.05 -16.58 1.93
CA ALA A 152 6.23 -15.67 0.80
C ALA A 152 7.71 -15.61 0.35
N ALA A 153 8.38 -16.75 0.21
CA ALA A 153 9.80 -16.85 -0.12
C ALA A 153 10.20 -16.09 -1.40
N TYR A 154 9.25 -15.88 -2.32
CA TYR A 154 9.45 -15.08 -3.53
C TYR A 154 9.80 -13.60 -3.21
N LEU A 155 9.47 -13.10 -2.04
CA LEU A 155 9.79 -11.73 -1.63
C LEU A 155 11.27 -11.55 -1.27
N GLY A 156 12.00 -12.65 -1.04
CA GLY A 156 13.41 -12.64 -0.66
C GLY A 156 13.64 -12.56 0.85
N GLU A 157 14.89 -12.26 1.22
CA GLU A 157 15.32 -12.16 2.61
C GLU A 157 14.89 -10.83 3.26
N PRO A 158 14.84 -10.77 4.61
CA PRO A 158 14.53 -9.55 5.32
C PRO A 158 15.47 -8.39 4.99
N ILE A 159 14.89 -7.22 4.74
CA ILE A 159 15.64 -5.97 4.49
C ILE A 159 16.33 -5.55 5.79
N PRO A 160 17.65 -5.36 5.80
CA PRO A 160 18.38 -4.81 6.93
C PRO A 160 17.94 -3.38 7.29
N PHE A 161 18.02 -3.00 8.56
CA PHE A 161 17.59 -1.66 9.01
C PHE A 161 18.39 -0.53 8.37
N ASP A 162 19.70 -0.68 8.27
CA ASP A 162 20.60 0.31 7.65
C ASP A 162 20.29 0.51 6.17
N ASP A 163 20.00 -0.57 5.44
CA ASP A 163 19.56 -0.51 4.06
C ASP A 163 18.20 0.22 3.95
N ASP A 164 17.28 -0.02 4.90
CA ASP A 164 15.95 0.64 4.89
C ASP A 164 16.05 2.15 5.15
N ILE A 165 17.11 2.61 5.80
CA ILE A 165 17.41 4.04 5.97
C ILE A 165 18.19 4.57 4.74
N THR A 166 19.30 3.95 4.39
CA THR A 166 20.28 4.51 3.46
C THR A 166 19.85 4.46 2.00
N ARG A 167 18.98 3.51 1.64
CA ARG A 167 18.44 3.40 0.27
C ARG A 167 17.72 4.67 -0.22
N TRP A 168 17.32 5.56 0.67
CA TRP A 168 16.64 6.81 0.33
C TRP A 168 17.59 7.89 -0.16
N ASP A 169 18.89 7.79 0.13
CA ASP A 169 19.92 8.74 -0.33
C ASP A 169 19.92 8.92 -1.85
N ARG A 170 19.62 7.85 -2.59
CA ARG A 170 19.54 7.88 -4.08
C ARG A 170 18.45 8.77 -4.64
N PHE A 171 17.50 9.18 -3.83
CA PHE A 171 16.39 10.03 -4.22
C PHE A 171 16.69 11.52 -3.98
N MET A 172 17.60 11.85 -3.09
CA MET A 172 17.95 13.24 -2.75
C MET A 172 18.32 14.12 -3.96
N PRO A 173 19.07 13.63 -4.97
CA PRO A 173 19.36 14.44 -6.17
C PRO A 173 18.13 14.69 -7.08
N LYS A 174 16.99 14.05 -6.78
CA LYS A 174 15.78 14.09 -7.63
C LYS A 174 14.65 14.93 -7.04
N VAL A 175 14.81 15.44 -5.82
CA VAL A 175 13.77 16.19 -5.10
C VAL A 175 13.58 17.59 -5.68
N ALA A 176 12.38 18.14 -5.53
CA ALA A 176 12.13 19.56 -5.64
C ALA A 176 12.42 20.25 -4.30
N ASP A 177 12.72 21.55 -4.35
CA ASP A 177 12.90 22.40 -3.17
C ASP A 177 13.87 21.79 -2.12
N PRO A 178 15.16 21.51 -2.48
CA PRO A 178 16.11 20.83 -1.60
C PRO A 178 16.33 21.54 -0.26
N GLU A 179 16.08 22.84 -0.18
CA GLU A 179 16.17 23.62 1.07
C GLU A 179 15.19 23.13 2.14
N ARG A 180 14.00 22.67 1.75
CA ARG A 180 13.03 22.07 2.69
C ARG A 180 13.52 20.74 3.29
N LEU A 181 14.43 20.07 2.58
CA LEU A 181 15.00 18.77 2.94
C LEU A 181 16.37 18.88 3.64
N ARG A 182 16.81 20.11 3.98
CA ARG A 182 18.12 20.35 4.58
C ARG A 182 18.37 19.57 5.90
N ALA A 183 17.32 19.21 6.63
CA ALA A 183 17.41 18.44 7.86
C ALA A 183 17.52 16.90 7.64
N VAL A 184 17.37 16.42 6.39
CA VAL A 184 17.44 15.00 6.06
C VAL A 184 18.74 14.33 6.52
N PRO A 185 19.95 14.91 6.31
CA PRO A 185 21.20 14.27 6.77
C PRO A 185 21.24 14.09 8.29
N ASP A 186 20.78 15.08 9.06
CA ASP A 186 20.77 15.01 10.51
C ASP A 186 19.79 13.96 11.04
N VAL A 187 18.55 13.94 10.49
CA VAL A 187 17.53 12.93 10.85
C VAL A 187 18.01 11.52 10.48
N ARG A 188 18.65 11.38 9.33
CA ARG A 188 19.26 10.12 8.89
C ARG A 188 20.30 9.63 9.89
N GLN A 189 21.18 10.52 10.36
CA GLN A 189 22.21 10.15 11.34
C GLN A 189 21.59 9.75 12.67
N LEU A 190 20.57 10.49 13.16
CA LEU A 190 19.84 10.13 14.39
C LEU A 190 19.16 8.76 14.27
N LEU A 191 18.57 8.43 13.11
CA LEU A 191 18.00 7.12 12.86
C LEU A 191 19.04 6.00 12.93
N LEU A 192 20.25 6.22 12.38
CA LEU A 192 21.34 5.25 12.44
C LEU A 192 21.89 5.11 13.87
N ASP A 193 22.10 6.21 14.59
CA ASP A 193 22.63 6.21 15.94
C ASP A 193 21.69 5.53 16.97
N ARG A 194 20.39 5.56 16.69
CA ARG A 194 19.33 5.01 17.55
C ARG A 194 18.64 3.78 16.94
N MET A 195 19.27 3.20 15.95
CA MET A 195 18.74 2.03 15.27
C MET A 195 18.50 0.88 16.24
N PRO A 196 17.29 0.26 16.25
CA PRO A 196 17.04 -0.89 17.10
C PRO A 196 17.98 -2.04 16.79
N ALA A 197 18.48 -2.70 17.84
CA ALA A 197 19.30 -3.92 17.67
C ALA A 197 18.45 -5.09 17.17
N GLU A 198 17.17 -5.11 17.53
CA GLU A 198 16.22 -6.19 17.17
C GLU A 198 14.83 -5.61 16.87
N SER A 199 14.07 -6.28 16.04
CA SER A 199 12.65 -6.03 15.80
C SER A 199 11.96 -7.29 15.33
N ASN A 200 10.63 -7.32 15.44
CA ASN A 200 9.81 -8.36 14.85
C ASN A 200 9.98 -8.33 13.33
N LEU A 201 10.38 -9.47 12.75
CA LEU A 201 10.50 -9.65 11.30
C LEU A 201 9.27 -10.37 10.76
N GLY A 202 8.76 -9.90 9.65
CA GLY A 202 7.57 -10.46 8.99
C GLY A 202 7.37 -9.91 7.59
N ILE A 203 6.24 -10.25 7.01
CA ILE A 203 5.76 -9.59 5.80
C ILE A 203 5.27 -8.20 6.23
N PHE A 204 5.74 -7.16 5.56
CA PHE A 204 5.20 -5.82 5.69
C PHE A 204 4.52 -5.41 4.38
N HIS A 205 3.45 -4.62 4.48
CA HIS A 205 2.71 -4.11 3.33
C HIS A 205 3.49 -3.03 2.58
N GLY A 206 4.17 -2.15 3.31
CA GLY A 206 5.01 -1.07 2.79
C GLY A 206 4.29 0.24 2.47
N ASP A 207 2.96 0.20 2.32
CA ASP A 207 2.10 1.37 2.17
C ASP A 207 0.75 1.15 2.90
N PHE A 208 0.80 0.72 4.16
CA PHE A 208 -0.40 0.47 4.95
C PHE A 208 -1.03 1.78 5.38
N GLN A 209 -2.06 2.21 4.65
CA GLN A 209 -2.79 3.46 4.87
C GLN A 209 -4.26 3.31 4.48
N TRP A 210 -5.08 4.29 4.85
CA TRP A 210 -6.54 4.23 4.67
C TRP A 210 -6.98 3.97 3.23
N ALA A 211 -6.31 4.56 2.24
CA ALA A 211 -6.61 4.36 0.83
C ALA A 211 -6.36 2.93 0.31
N ASN A 212 -5.63 2.10 1.08
CA ASN A 212 -5.33 0.71 0.76
C ASN A 212 -6.13 -0.30 1.60
N LEU A 213 -7.16 0.19 2.31
CA LEU A 213 -8.07 -0.61 3.11
C LEU A 213 -9.46 -0.57 2.48
N PHE A 214 -9.90 -1.71 1.95
CA PHE A 214 -11.15 -1.82 1.20
C PHE A 214 -12.27 -2.35 2.11
N TYR A 215 -13.29 -1.54 2.31
CA TYR A 215 -14.44 -1.86 3.17
C TYR A 215 -15.71 -2.07 2.37
N GLY A 216 -16.55 -3.00 2.81
CA GLY A 216 -17.94 -3.06 2.40
C GLY A 216 -18.71 -1.84 2.91
N PHE A 217 -19.83 -1.51 2.27
CA PHE A 217 -20.69 -0.39 2.70
C PHE A 217 -21.34 -0.61 4.08
N ASP A 218 -21.22 -1.81 4.64
CA ASP A 218 -21.58 -2.16 6.02
C ASP A 218 -20.45 -1.84 7.05
N GLY A 219 -19.31 -1.29 6.59
CA GLY A 219 -18.16 -0.97 7.42
C GLY A 219 -17.25 -2.15 7.77
N ARG A 220 -17.46 -3.32 7.17
CA ARG A 220 -16.59 -4.49 7.35
C ARG A 220 -15.37 -4.38 6.44
N LEU A 221 -14.17 -4.59 6.98
CA LEU A 221 -12.94 -4.70 6.19
C LEU A 221 -13.00 -5.96 5.32
N LEU A 222 -13.01 -5.79 4.00
CA LEU A 222 -13.07 -6.88 3.03
C LEU A 222 -11.67 -7.32 2.60
N ALA A 223 -10.76 -6.36 2.41
CA ALA A 223 -9.39 -6.67 2.03
C ALA A 223 -8.41 -5.53 2.33
N VAL A 224 -7.16 -5.90 2.61
CA VAL A 224 -6.00 -5.02 2.44
C VAL A 224 -5.56 -5.18 0.98
N ILE A 225 -5.44 -4.06 0.26
CA ILE A 225 -5.16 -4.03 -1.18
C ILE A 225 -3.88 -3.25 -1.48
N ASP A 226 -3.44 -3.27 -2.74
CA ASP A 226 -2.25 -2.56 -3.26
C ASP A 226 -0.92 -2.95 -2.59
N TRP A 227 -0.58 -4.22 -2.73
CA TRP A 227 0.64 -4.85 -2.20
C TRP A 227 1.90 -4.57 -3.02
N GLU A 228 1.94 -3.51 -3.83
CA GLU A 228 3.08 -3.25 -4.74
C GLU A 228 4.39 -2.93 -4.00
N LEU A 229 4.32 -2.42 -2.75
CA LEU A 229 5.48 -2.11 -1.91
C LEU A 229 5.81 -3.23 -0.91
N VAL A 230 5.15 -4.38 -1.02
CA VAL A 230 5.35 -5.51 -0.11
C VAL A 230 6.80 -5.96 -0.03
N GLY A 231 7.21 -6.35 1.16
CA GLY A 231 8.52 -6.93 1.41
C GLY A 231 8.57 -7.76 2.68
N VAL A 232 9.76 -8.25 2.99
CA VAL A 232 10.08 -8.90 4.25
C VAL A 232 11.04 -8.02 5.03
N GLY A 233 10.81 -7.83 6.32
CA GLY A 233 11.64 -6.99 7.18
C GLY A 233 10.96 -6.65 8.48
N ALA A 234 11.35 -5.51 9.07
CA ALA A 234 10.79 -5.05 10.33
C ALA A 234 9.32 -4.66 10.19
N THR A 235 8.44 -5.35 10.89
CA THR A 235 6.99 -5.12 10.84
C THR A 235 6.56 -3.78 11.42
N GLY A 236 7.37 -3.19 12.29
CA GLY A 236 7.17 -1.84 12.80
C GLY A 236 7.09 -0.75 11.72
N ASN A 237 7.61 -1.03 10.50
CA ASN A 237 7.52 -0.11 9.37
C ASN A 237 6.08 0.27 9.01
N ASP A 238 5.16 -0.69 8.95
CA ASP A 238 3.76 -0.41 8.62
C ASP A 238 3.04 0.32 9.75
N VAL A 239 3.35 -0.03 11.01
CA VAL A 239 2.79 0.66 12.18
C VAL A 239 3.24 2.12 12.20
N GLY A 240 4.54 2.36 11.98
CA GLY A 240 5.09 3.71 11.86
C GLY A 240 4.47 4.48 10.69
N TRP A 241 4.22 3.81 9.58
CA TRP A 241 3.64 4.40 8.37
C TRP A 241 2.23 4.92 8.62
N ILE A 242 1.29 4.06 9.04
CA ILE A 242 -0.09 4.50 9.30
C ILE A 242 -0.17 5.49 10.46
N ALA A 243 0.65 5.33 11.50
CA ALA A 243 0.72 6.29 12.61
C ALA A 243 1.15 7.68 12.12
N THR A 244 2.17 7.77 11.26
CA THR A 244 2.64 9.05 10.70
C THR A 244 1.55 9.73 9.86
N PHE A 245 0.79 9.00 9.06
CA PHE A 245 -0.34 9.55 8.30
C PHE A 245 -1.44 10.13 9.19
N ASN A 246 -1.53 9.70 10.43
CA ASN A 246 -2.54 10.10 11.41
C ASN A 246 -1.97 10.87 12.61
N ASP A 247 -0.76 11.41 12.48
CA ASP A 247 -0.11 12.23 13.50
C ASP A 247 -0.30 13.72 13.16
N PRO A 248 -1.16 14.48 13.86
CA PRO A 248 -1.36 15.91 13.58
C PRO A 248 -0.06 16.72 13.69
N GLY A 249 0.91 16.28 14.51
CA GLY A 249 2.21 16.93 14.66
C GLY A 249 3.19 16.68 13.50
N ALA A 250 2.85 15.82 12.54
CA ALA A 250 3.70 15.50 11.39
C ALA A 250 3.35 16.30 10.12
N TRP A 251 2.21 16.99 10.11
CA TRP A 251 1.66 17.61 8.90
C TRP A 251 1.51 19.12 9.02
N SER A 252 1.56 19.79 7.88
CA SER A 252 1.20 21.20 7.80
C SER A 252 -0.31 21.39 8.07
N PRO A 253 -0.76 22.60 8.46
CA PRO A 253 -2.18 22.86 8.73
C PRO A 253 -3.11 22.53 7.56
N GLU A 254 -2.61 22.64 6.32
CA GLU A 254 -3.38 22.38 5.11
C GLU A 254 -3.62 20.87 4.87
N ARG A 255 -2.93 20.01 5.62
CA ARG A 255 -3.00 18.55 5.48
C ARG A 255 -3.19 17.82 6.82
N THR A 256 -3.77 18.45 7.79
CA THR A 256 -4.03 17.84 9.10
C THR A 256 -4.94 16.60 8.94
N PRO A 257 -4.63 15.47 9.60
CA PRO A 257 -5.50 14.30 9.62
C PRO A 257 -6.89 14.62 10.15
N SER A 258 -7.88 13.84 9.71
CA SER A 258 -9.27 14.02 10.15
C SER A 258 -9.45 13.62 11.61
N ASP A 259 -10.09 14.47 12.44
CA ASP A 259 -10.44 14.18 13.83
C ASP A 259 -11.48 13.07 14.00
N ARG A 260 -12.12 12.64 12.92
CA ARG A 260 -13.02 11.47 12.93
C ARG A 260 -12.27 10.15 13.07
N MET A 261 -11.01 10.13 12.63
CA MET A 261 -10.13 8.95 12.71
C MET A 261 -9.32 8.96 14.01
N PRO A 262 -8.93 7.78 14.53
CA PRO A 262 -7.93 7.71 15.57
C PRO A 262 -6.62 8.34 15.11
N HIS A 263 -5.98 9.10 16.01
CA HIS A 263 -4.64 9.64 15.76
C HIS A 263 -3.55 8.58 16.02
N ALA A 264 -2.30 8.98 15.84
CA ALA A 264 -1.15 8.09 15.87
C ALA A 264 -1.08 7.20 17.13
N ASP A 265 -1.27 7.79 18.32
CA ASP A 265 -1.10 7.06 19.58
C ASP A 265 -2.26 6.07 19.83
N GLU A 266 -3.49 6.41 19.42
CA GLU A 266 -4.62 5.49 19.47
C GLU A 266 -4.46 4.33 18.48
N LEU A 267 -3.94 4.59 17.27
CA LEU A 267 -3.65 3.54 16.29
C LEU A 267 -2.56 2.59 16.79
N VAL A 268 -1.50 3.14 17.37
CA VAL A 268 -0.44 2.34 18.02
C VAL A 268 -1.02 1.48 19.14
N ALA A 269 -1.88 2.05 20.00
CA ALA A 269 -2.53 1.30 21.08
C ALA A 269 -3.42 0.16 20.54
N MET A 270 -4.23 0.43 19.50
CA MET A 270 -5.06 -0.59 18.83
C MET A 270 -4.20 -1.71 18.23
N TYR A 271 -3.06 -1.38 17.64
CA TYR A 271 -2.15 -2.39 17.10
C TYR A 271 -1.52 -3.24 18.21
N VAL A 272 -1.03 -2.62 19.29
CA VAL A 272 -0.44 -3.34 20.44
C VAL A 272 -1.46 -4.27 21.10
N GLU A 273 -2.71 -3.83 21.25
CA GLU A 273 -3.83 -4.66 21.71
C GLU A 273 -4.05 -5.86 20.77
N ALA A 274 -4.18 -5.60 19.48
CA ALA A 274 -4.37 -6.64 18.47
C ALA A 274 -3.16 -7.59 18.39
N TRP A 275 -1.95 -7.09 18.60
CA TRP A 275 -0.73 -7.90 18.66
C TRP A 275 -0.68 -8.80 19.89
N GLY A 276 -1.31 -8.40 20.99
CA GLY A 276 -1.40 -9.17 22.23
C GLY A 276 -0.16 -9.07 23.11
N GLY A 277 0.62 -8.01 23.00
CA GLY A 277 1.80 -7.77 23.82
C GLY A 277 2.57 -6.51 23.40
N PRO A 278 3.60 -6.15 24.17
CA PRO A 278 4.39 -4.95 23.87
C PRO A 278 5.13 -5.08 22.54
N VAL A 279 5.18 -3.97 21.80
CA VAL A 279 5.95 -3.83 20.55
C VAL A 279 6.97 -2.73 20.75
N GLY A 280 8.24 -3.10 20.63
CA GLY A 280 9.36 -2.19 20.88
C GLY A 280 9.58 -1.19 19.74
N HIS A 281 10.19 -0.06 20.10
CA HIS A 281 10.78 0.90 19.16
C HIS A 281 9.77 1.58 18.20
N LEU A 282 8.48 1.66 18.53
CA LEU A 282 7.46 2.22 17.63
C LEU A 282 7.73 3.69 17.30
N ASP A 283 8.26 4.49 18.24
CA ASP A 283 8.63 5.88 17.96
C ASP A 283 9.78 5.98 16.94
N TRP A 284 10.73 5.04 16.97
CA TRP A 284 11.77 4.96 15.95
C TRP A 284 11.18 4.66 14.56
N PHE A 285 10.22 3.73 14.46
CA PHE A 285 9.55 3.43 13.19
C PHE A 285 8.67 4.58 12.69
N ARG A 286 8.02 5.33 13.59
CA ARG A 286 7.30 6.57 13.26
C ARG A 286 8.27 7.63 12.71
N ALA A 287 9.43 7.80 13.35
CA ALA A 287 10.46 8.70 12.88
C ALA A 287 10.99 8.30 11.50
N LEU A 288 11.24 7.00 11.28
CA LEU A 288 11.65 6.47 9.98
C LEU A 288 10.58 6.71 8.90
N ALA A 289 9.30 6.52 9.22
CA ALA A 289 8.20 6.79 8.31
C ALA A 289 8.12 8.28 7.93
N ALA A 290 8.21 9.17 8.90
CA ALA A 290 8.22 10.62 8.66
C ALA A 290 9.43 11.05 7.80
N TYR A 291 10.61 10.51 8.08
CA TYR A 291 11.82 10.72 7.26
C TYR A 291 11.62 10.26 5.82
N LYS A 292 11.14 9.04 5.61
CA LYS A 292 10.83 8.49 4.27
C LYS A 292 9.83 9.37 3.53
N PHE A 293 8.74 9.74 4.20
CA PHE A 293 7.66 10.49 3.55
C PHE A 293 8.07 11.91 3.19
N ALA A 294 8.94 12.55 3.97
CA ALA A 294 9.52 13.85 3.60
C ALA A 294 10.28 13.76 2.26
N ILE A 295 11.11 12.73 2.07
CA ILE A 295 11.84 12.51 0.81
C ILE A 295 10.88 12.18 -0.33
N ILE A 296 9.90 11.30 -0.10
CA ILE A 296 8.87 10.93 -1.09
C ILE A 296 8.12 12.17 -1.56
N SER A 297 7.75 13.07 -0.64
CA SER A 297 7.06 14.33 -0.96
C SER A 297 7.89 15.21 -1.88
N GLY A 298 9.19 15.36 -1.62
CA GLY A 298 10.09 16.12 -2.47
C GLY A 298 10.26 15.51 -3.86
N VAL A 299 10.33 14.18 -3.97
CA VAL A 299 10.42 13.47 -5.26
C VAL A 299 9.14 13.60 -6.08
N ASN A 300 7.98 13.37 -5.46
CA ASN A 300 6.70 13.44 -6.16
C ASN A 300 6.37 14.87 -6.58
N LEU A 301 6.70 15.87 -5.76
CA LEU A 301 6.62 17.28 -6.17
C LEU A 301 7.47 17.57 -7.43
N ALA A 302 8.69 17.02 -7.48
CA ALA A 302 9.53 17.17 -8.67
C ALA A 302 8.95 16.46 -9.91
N LEU A 303 8.31 15.31 -9.74
CA LEU A 303 7.62 14.58 -10.83
C LEU A 303 6.39 15.36 -11.32
N HIS A 304 5.60 15.92 -10.39
CA HIS A 304 4.46 16.77 -10.68
C HIS A 304 4.87 17.98 -11.50
N ARG A 305 5.81 18.79 -10.99
CA ARG A 305 6.28 20.03 -11.66
C ARG A 305 6.95 19.81 -13.01
N ARG A 306 7.47 18.60 -13.26
CA ARG A 306 8.04 18.19 -14.55
C ARG A 306 7.02 17.59 -15.52
N GLY A 307 5.73 17.54 -15.17
CA GLY A 307 4.68 16.94 -15.98
C GLY A 307 4.83 15.43 -16.19
N LYS A 308 5.66 14.74 -15.37
CA LYS A 308 5.85 13.29 -15.47
C LYS A 308 4.79 12.50 -14.70
N ARG A 309 4.24 13.10 -13.66
CA ARG A 309 3.15 12.58 -12.84
C ARG A 309 2.39 13.77 -12.29
N GLU A 310 1.46 14.30 -13.10
CA GLU A 310 0.68 15.48 -12.73
C GLU A 310 -0.33 15.14 -11.64
N ASP A 311 -0.11 15.70 -10.45
CA ASP A 311 -1.02 15.60 -9.32
C ASP A 311 -0.79 16.80 -8.39
N PRO A 312 -1.70 17.79 -8.40
CA PRO A 312 -1.57 19.02 -7.61
C PRO A 312 -1.50 18.80 -6.10
N VAL A 313 -1.93 17.63 -5.59
CA VAL A 313 -1.87 17.30 -4.17
C VAL A 313 -0.44 17.40 -3.62
N TRP A 314 0.58 17.22 -4.47
CA TRP A 314 1.98 17.28 -4.06
C TRP A 314 2.47 18.69 -3.74
N GLU A 315 1.84 19.74 -4.27
CA GLU A 315 2.15 21.13 -3.86
C GLU A 315 1.75 21.38 -2.39
N VAL A 316 0.59 20.86 -1.98
CA VAL A 316 0.12 20.95 -0.59
C VAL A 316 0.90 19.99 0.31
N THR A 317 1.10 18.76 -0.12
CA THR A 317 1.81 17.73 0.66
C THR A 317 3.24 18.15 0.99
N ALA A 318 3.93 18.80 0.06
CA ALA A 318 5.30 19.27 0.25
C ALA A 318 5.45 20.37 1.32
N LEU A 319 4.37 21.04 1.71
CA LEU A 319 4.38 21.95 2.85
C LEU A 319 4.67 21.22 4.17
N SER A 320 4.42 19.91 4.21
CA SER A 320 4.66 19.05 5.38
C SER A 320 6.08 18.49 5.46
N ILE A 321 6.97 18.76 4.50
CA ILE A 321 8.34 18.22 4.51
C ILE A 321 9.10 18.62 5.80
N GLU A 322 9.07 19.88 6.16
CA GLU A 322 9.73 20.38 7.38
C GLU A 322 9.05 19.86 8.65
N PRO A 323 7.71 19.93 8.82
CA PRO A 323 7.00 19.32 9.94
C PRO A 323 7.31 17.81 10.11
N LEU A 324 7.35 17.03 9.03
CA LEU A 324 7.70 15.60 9.08
C LEU A 324 9.12 15.38 9.64
N LEU A 325 10.11 16.17 9.21
CA LEU A 325 11.49 16.04 9.69
C LEU A 325 11.63 16.53 11.13
N GLU A 326 10.92 17.57 11.55
CA GLU A 326 10.86 18.02 12.93
C GLU A 326 10.20 16.98 13.83
N ARG A 327 9.10 16.36 13.37
CA ARG A 327 8.44 15.27 14.08
C ARG A 327 9.36 14.06 14.23
N ALA A 328 10.08 13.68 13.18
CA ALA A 328 11.06 12.60 13.25
C ALA A 328 12.14 12.86 14.30
N ARG A 329 12.67 14.08 14.38
CA ARG A 329 13.62 14.47 15.43
C ARG A 329 13.03 14.38 16.84
N ALA A 330 11.81 14.87 17.02
CA ALA A 330 11.13 14.85 18.31
C ALA A 330 10.89 13.41 18.81
N LEU A 331 10.54 12.48 17.92
CA LEU A 331 10.35 11.07 18.26
C LEU A 331 11.68 10.35 18.57
N LEU A 332 12.80 10.87 18.08
CA LEU A 332 14.15 10.35 18.35
C LEU A 332 14.85 11.09 19.50
N SER A 333 14.25 12.09 20.14
CA SER A 333 14.82 12.79 21.29
C SER A 333 14.58 12.03 22.58
#